data_0c43d9cacd28843006cd55a2227ee1c6
#
_entry.id   0c43d9cacd28843006cd55a2227ee1c6
#
_cell.length_a   1.000
_cell.length_b   1.000
_cell.length_c   1.000
_cell.angle_alpha   90.00
_cell.angle_beta   90.00
_cell.angle_gamma   90.00
#
_symmetry.space_group_name_H-M   'P 1'
#
loop_
_entity.id
_entity.type
_entity.pdbx_description
1 polymer ?
#
loop_
_entity_poly.entity_id
_entity_poly.type
_entity_poly.pdbx_seq_one_letter_code
_entity_poly.pdbx_strand_id
1 'polypeptide(L)'
;MKNVNKHIFILLLLFCFQLSGWSQTGSERLKKEQKALEKQIATTKSLLEKSRKNTNLSLEEVNLIDQQVKYRERLLRNINNQIRSSELKIEQKQGRISELKAEIEKLKKQYAELLLYAYKKRNKYGDLMFIFSARSVEEALKRKLYLEKLAEIQEKQLRLINQNMDLLAEEIKQLDVEKKQQLVLADQKKKERKEILVAKSEKEEIYKRYKEKEEEILAELEQQEEDKRKLQQEIQAAIQREIAAEQARIEKARREAEARRKEQEANRKANTPTVEKPNENEDAVSFLSTKESELVGKNFASNKGRLPWPVEKGTITQNYGKNAHPTLPGVFTQNNGVDISTPKNANVRAVFEGEVTSVINIPGAGKVVIIKHGNYRSVYSNLQDVYVTKGSQVSTKTKIGSLLPNKSGNVSVAHFEIHEVKGSSVTQLNPNLWIAQ
;
A
#
# COMPACT_ATOMS: atom_id res chain seq x y z
N MET A 1 -47.91 21.45 4.85
CA MET A 1 -47.13 21.03 3.70
C MET A 1 -45.85 21.84 3.37
N LYS A 2 -45.50 22.92 4.11
CA LYS A 2 -44.33 23.77 3.87
C LYS A 2 -43.01 23.28 4.54
N ASN A 3 -43.07 22.37 5.51
CA ASN A 3 -41.87 21.90 6.23
C ASN A 3 -41.24 20.63 5.67
N VAL A 4 -41.96 19.82 4.89
CA VAL A 4 -41.44 18.56 4.29
C VAL A 4 -40.44 18.85 3.15
N ASN A 5 -40.68 19.90 2.36
CA ASN A 5 -39.78 20.29 1.27
C ASN A 5 -38.42 20.84 1.75
N LYS A 6 -38.35 21.39 2.96
CA LYS A 6 -37.11 21.93 3.53
C LYS A 6 -36.15 20.81 3.96
N HIS A 7 -36.70 19.74 4.52
CA HIS A 7 -35.90 18.58 4.95
C HIS A 7 -35.45 17.73 3.78
N ILE A 8 -36.26 17.61 2.72
CA ILE A 8 -35.86 16.91 1.48
C ILE A 8 -34.75 17.69 0.75
N PHE A 9 -34.78 19.02 0.76
CA PHE A 9 -33.74 19.84 0.13
C PHE A 9 -32.42 19.80 0.92
N ILE A 10 -32.46 19.74 2.24
CA ILE A 10 -31.29 19.58 3.10
C ILE A 10 -30.69 18.17 2.96
N LEU A 11 -31.53 17.14 2.81
CA LEU A 11 -31.08 15.76 2.60
C LEU A 11 -30.45 15.57 1.19
N LEU A 12 -30.98 16.26 0.19
CA LEU A 12 -30.42 16.26 -1.16
C LEU A 12 -29.07 17.02 -1.22
N LEU A 13 -28.93 18.11 -0.47
CA LEU A 13 -27.67 18.87 -0.34
C LEU A 13 -26.59 18.08 0.40
N LEU A 14 -26.97 17.32 1.46
CA LEU A 14 -26.06 16.42 2.17
C LEU A 14 -25.62 15.22 1.32
N PHE A 15 -26.49 14.72 0.45
CA PHE A 15 -26.17 13.62 -0.46
C PHE A 15 -25.23 14.05 -1.60
N CYS A 16 -25.38 15.27 -2.13
CA CYS A 16 -24.46 15.85 -3.11
C CYS A 16 -23.06 16.12 -2.53
N PHE A 17 -22.94 16.42 -1.21
CA PHE A 17 -21.65 16.65 -0.58
C PHE A 17 -20.86 15.33 -0.35
N GLN A 18 -21.55 14.19 -0.27
CA GLN A 18 -20.92 12.87 -0.15
C GLN A 18 -20.32 12.38 -1.48
N LEU A 19 -20.88 12.77 -2.62
CA LEU A 19 -20.39 12.35 -3.95
C LEU A 19 -19.10 13.07 -4.37
N SER A 20 -18.87 14.30 -3.94
CA SER A 20 -17.64 15.05 -4.21
C SER A 20 -16.42 14.54 -3.42
N GLY A 21 -16.62 13.92 -2.26
CA GLY A 21 -15.55 13.31 -1.45
C GLY A 21 -14.92 12.06 -2.08
N TRP A 22 -15.67 11.29 -2.86
CA TRP A 22 -15.18 10.05 -3.47
C TRP A 22 -14.28 10.27 -4.68
N SER A 23 -14.49 11.37 -5.41
CA SER A 23 -13.63 11.70 -6.56
C SER A 23 -12.25 12.21 -6.13
N GLN A 24 -12.17 12.97 -5.04
CA GLN A 24 -10.90 13.45 -4.49
C GLN A 24 -10.06 12.30 -3.91
N THR A 25 -10.68 11.34 -3.21
CA THR A 25 -9.98 10.17 -2.66
C THR A 25 -9.39 9.27 -3.73
N GLY A 26 -10.05 9.13 -4.89
CA GLY A 26 -9.54 8.35 -6.03
C GLY A 26 -8.27 8.95 -6.63
N SER A 27 -8.24 10.27 -6.86
CA SER A 27 -7.08 10.98 -7.41
C SER A 27 -5.89 10.97 -6.45
N GLU A 28 -6.12 11.20 -5.15
CA GLU A 28 -5.07 11.13 -4.13
C GLU A 28 -4.48 9.74 -3.99
N ARG A 29 -5.31 8.70 -4.07
CA ARG A 29 -4.87 7.30 -4.07
C ARG A 29 -3.92 7.02 -5.25
N LEU A 30 -4.30 7.42 -6.48
CA LEU A 30 -3.46 7.24 -7.66
C LEU A 30 -2.12 7.97 -7.55
N LYS A 31 -2.10 9.21 -7.05
CA LYS A 31 -0.87 9.97 -6.80
C LYS A 31 0.02 9.33 -5.74
N LYS A 32 -0.56 8.76 -4.68
CA LYS A 32 0.19 8.04 -3.64
C LYS A 32 0.80 6.75 -4.20
N GLU A 33 0.04 6.00 -4.98
CA GLU A 33 0.52 4.79 -5.67
C GLU A 33 1.64 5.13 -6.66
N GLN A 34 1.50 6.20 -7.45
CA GLN A 34 2.53 6.68 -8.36
C GLN A 34 3.84 6.96 -7.62
N LYS A 35 3.81 7.73 -6.52
CA LYS A 35 5.01 8.03 -5.72
C LYS A 35 5.65 6.75 -5.15
N ALA A 36 4.85 5.76 -4.73
CA ALA A 36 5.37 4.49 -4.25
C ALA A 36 6.09 3.71 -5.38
N LEU A 37 5.50 3.64 -6.57
CA LEU A 37 6.09 3.00 -7.74
C LEU A 37 7.37 3.69 -8.20
N GLU A 38 7.39 5.02 -8.26
CA GLU A 38 8.59 5.82 -8.58
C GLU A 38 9.73 5.53 -7.59
N LYS A 39 9.42 5.42 -6.29
CA LYS A 39 10.41 5.04 -5.27
C LYS A 39 10.94 3.62 -5.48
N GLN A 40 10.08 2.66 -5.82
CA GLN A 40 10.48 1.28 -6.14
C GLN A 40 11.36 1.24 -7.39
N ILE A 41 11.02 1.97 -8.44
CA ILE A 41 11.83 2.11 -9.66
C ILE A 41 13.21 2.68 -9.33
N ALA A 42 13.28 3.77 -8.55
CA ALA A 42 14.55 4.38 -8.16
C ALA A 42 15.43 3.42 -7.34
N THR A 43 14.83 2.68 -6.40
CA THR A 43 15.54 1.68 -5.59
C THR A 43 16.08 0.56 -6.49
N THR A 44 15.26 0.01 -7.37
CA THR A 44 15.65 -1.07 -8.29
C THR A 44 16.73 -0.60 -9.25
N LYS A 45 16.64 0.63 -9.78
CA LYS A 45 17.67 1.24 -10.64
C LYS A 45 19.01 1.35 -9.91
N SER A 46 19.00 1.83 -8.66
CA SER A 46 20.22 1.95 -7.84
C SER A 46 20.87 0.57 -7.58
N LEU A 47 20.06 -0.47 -7.34
CA LEU A 47 20.58 -1.83 -7.16
C LEU A 47 21.14 -2.40 -8.46
N LEU A 48 20.48 -2.14 -9.58
CA LEU A 48 20.94 -2.54 -10.91
C LEU A 48 22.28 -1.89 -11.28
N GLU A 49 22.43 -0.58 -11.04
CA GLU A 49 23.70 0.14 -11.27
C GLU A 49 24.85 -0.42 -10.42
N LYS A 50 24.56 -0.83 -9.18
CA LYS A 50 25.53 -1.49 -8.31
C LYS A 50 25.88 -2.89 -8.80
N SER A 51 24.89 -3.65 -9.28
CA SER A 51 25.10 -5.00 -9.84
C SER A 51 25.98 -4.97 -11.09
N ARG A 52 25.83 -3.95 -11.95
CA ARG A 52 26.58 -3.80 -13.22
C ARG A 52 28.06 -3.45 -13.06
N LYS A 53 28.51 -3.01 -11.90
CA LYS A 53 29.94 -2.67 -11.67
C LYS A 53 30.87 -3.88 -11.72
N ASN A 54 30.34 -5.09 -11.76
CA ASN A 54 31.12 -6.31 -11.85
C ASN A 54 30.89 -7.00 -13.21
N THR A 55 31.94 -7.46 -13.83
CA THR A 55 31.96 -8.04 -15.20
C THR A 55 31.28 -9.41 -15.30
N ASN A 56 30.89 -10.02 -14.18
CA ASN A 56 30.23 -11.32 -14.16
C ASN A 56 28.73 -11.16 -14.35
N LEU A 57 28.20 -11.84 -15.36
CA LEU A 57 26.77 -11.98 -15.59
C LEU A 57 26.11 -12.53 -14.31
N SER A 58 25.16 -11.76 -13.76
CA SER A 58 24.46 -12.13 -12.55
C SER A 58 22.98 -12.38 -12.86
N LEU A 59 22.48 -13.53 -12.43
CA LEU A 59 21.06 -13.86 -12.48
C LEU A 59 20.20 -12.79 -11.79
N GLU A 60 20.75 -12.18 -10.74
CA GLU A 60 20.14 -11.10 -10.00
C GLU A 60 19.94 -9.84 -10.84
N GLU A 61 20.84 -9.57 -11.80
CA GLU A 61 20.68 -8.45 -12.73
C GLU A 61 19.42 -8.60 -13.59
N VAL A 62 19.19 -9.81 -14.12
CA VAL A 62 17.98 -10.09 -14.92
C VAL A 62 16.72 -9.97 -14.06
N ASN A 63 16.74 -10.49 -12.83
CA ASN A 63 15.63 -10.36 -11.91
C ASN A 63 15.33 -8.88 -11.57
N LEU A 64 16.36 -8.07 -11.36
CA LEU A 64 16.22 -6.64 -11.11
C LEU A 64 15.62 -5.89 -12.31
N ILE A 65 16.06 -6.21 -13.53
CA ILE A 65 15.51 -5.62 -14.78
C ILE A 65 14.02 -6.03 -14.91
N ASP A 66 13.69 -7.30 -14.67
CA ASP A 66 12.31 -7.78 -14.74
C ASP A 66 11.39 -7.07 -13.74
N GLN A 67 11.86 -6.89 -12.51
CA GLN A 67 11.11 -6.11 -11.51
C GLN A 67 10.98 -4.64 -11.92
N GLN A 68 12.04 -4.04 -12.46
CA GLN A 68 11.99 -2.66 -12.95
C GLN A 68 10.93 -2.51 -14.06
N VAL A 69 10.89 -3.42 -15.03
CA VAL A 69 9.87 -3.44 -16.09
C VAL A 69 8.48 -3.57 -15.50
N LYS A 70 8.25 -4.50 -14.56
CA LYS A 70 6.95 -4.69 -13.90
C LYS A 70 6.48 -3.43 -13.17
N TYR A 71 7.37 -2.75 -12.43
CA TYR A 71 7.02 -1.50 -11.75
C TYR A 71 6.69 -0.37 -12.74
N ARG A 72 7.47 -0.24 -13.83
CA ARG A 72 7.20 0.75 -14.88
C ARG A 72 5.90 0.47 -15.62
N GLU A 73 5.57 -0.78 -15.89
CA GLU A 73 4.28 -1.15 -16.49
C GLU A 73 3.09 -0.83 -15.57
N ARG A 74 3.24 -1.02 -14.26
CA ARG A 74 2.23 -0.57 -13.27
C ARG A 74 2.11 0.94 -13.24
N LEU A 75 3.22 1.67 -13.25
CA LEU A 75 3.25 3.12 -13.32
C LEU A 75 2.56 3.62 -14.60
N LEU A 76 2.83 3.00 -15.74
CA LEU A 76 2.18 3.34 -17.01
C LEU A 76 0.65 3.13 -16.96
N ARG A 77 0.18 2.04 -16.33
CA ARG A 77 -1.26 1.83 -16.10
C ARG A 77 -1.86 2.92 -15.20
N ASN A 78 -1.15 3.29 -14.14
CA ASN A 78 -1.58 4.35 -13.23
C ASN A 78 -1.69 5.71 -13.97
N ILE A 79 -0.69 6.08 -14.77
CA ILE A 79 -0.70 7.30 -15.60
C ILE A 79 -1.89 7.28 -16.59
N ASN A 80 -2.16 6.14 -17.25
CA ASN A 80 -3.31 6.01 -18.14
C ASN A 80 -4.64 6.25 -17.41
N ASN A 81 -4.78 5.75 -16.18
CA ASN A 81 -5.97 5.99 -15.37
C ASN A 81 -6.11 7.47 -14.97
N GLN A 82 -5.01 8.14 -14.67
CA GLN A 82 -5.00 9.57 -14.39
C GLN A 82 -5.39 10.38 -15.64
N ILE A 83 -4.87 10.04 -16.82
CA ILE A 83 -5.23 10.69 -18.10
C ILE A 83 -6.74 10.53 -18.33
N ARG A 84 -7.28 9.32 -18.20
CA ARG A 84 -8.72 9.09 -18.38
C ARG A 84 -9.57 9.89 -17.39
N SER A 85 -9.14 9.98 -16.13
CA SER A 85 -9.83 10.82 -15.14
C SER A 85 -9.78 12.30 -15.50
N SER A 86 -8.64 12.79 -16.02
CA SER A 86 -8.50 14.18 -16.48
C SER A 86 -9.36 14.45 -17.73
N GLU A 87 -9.46 13.52 -18.67
CA GLU A 87 -10.32 13.62 -19.86
C GLU A 87 -11.78 13.82 -19.46
N LEU A 88 -12.29 13.00 -18.52
CA LEU A 88 -13.66 13.15 -18.02
C LEU A 88 -13.91 14.51 -17.36
N LYS A 89 -12.96 15.01 -16.60
CA LYS A 89 -13.06 16.34 -15.99
C LYS A 89 -13.06 17.47 -17.02
N ILE A 90 -12.21 17.35 -18.04
CA ILE A 90 -12.16 18.31 -19.15
C ILE A 90 -13.51 18.35 -19.87
N GLU A 91 -14.07 17.18 -20.16
CA GLU A 91 -15.40 17.07 -20.83
C GLU A 91 -16.50 17.71 -19.97
N GLN A 92 -16.54 17.41 -18.67
CA GLN A 92 -17.50 18.00 -17.74
C GLN A 92 -17.38 19.53 -17.67
N LYS A 93 -16.14 20.05 -17.60
CA LYS A 93 -15.91 21.51 -17.60
C LYS A 93 -16.28 22.16 -18.90
N GLN A 94 -16.01 21.53 -20.04
CA GLN A 94 -16.45 22.03 -21.37
C GLN A 94 -17.97 22.08 -21.46
N GLY A 95 -18.68 21.05 -21.00
CA GLY A 95 -20.12 21.03 -20.89
C GLY A 95 -20.63 22.19 -20.03
N ARG A 96 -20.08 22.37 -18.83
CA ARG A 96 -20.48 23.45 -17.93
C ARG A 96 -20.23 24.86 -18.51
N ILE A 97 -19.08 25.04 -19.16
CA ILE A 97 -18.77 26.28 -19.88
C ILE A 97 -19.81 26.56 -20.98
N SER A 98 -20.21 25.54 -21.74
CA SER A 98 -21.25 25.68 -22.79
C SER A 98 -22.59 26.07 -22.19
N GLU A 99 -23.01 25.42 -21.09
CA GLU A 99 -24.26 25.77 -20.38
C GLU A 99 -24.23 27.22 -19.86
N LEU A 100 -23.14 27.62 -19.17
CA LEU A 100 -23.00 28.98 -18.66
C LEU A 100 -23.06 30.03 -19.77
N LYS A 101 -22.40 29.77 -20.92
CA LYS A 101 -22.48 30.67 -22.08
C LYS A 101 -23.90 30.83 -22.59
N ALA A 102 -24.62 29.72 -22.74
CA ALA A 102 -26.02 29.75 -23.22
C ALA A 102 -26.94 30.48 -22.21
N GLU A 103 -26.73 30.26 -20.92
CA GLU A 103 -27.48 30.93 -19.84
C GLU A 103 -27.20 32.44 -19.81
N ILE A 104 -25.94 32.85 -19.92
CA ILE A 104 -25.55 34.27 -20.03
C ILE A 104 -26.20 34.93 -21.22
N GLU A 105 -26.19 34.31 -22.40
CA GLU A 105 -26.80 34.86 -23.61
C GLU A 105 -28.33 35.00 -23.46
N LYS A 106 -28.98 34.00 -22.83
CA LYS A 106 -30.39 34.06 -22.51
C LYS A 106 -30.72 35.23 -21.57
N LEU A 107 -29.92 35.36 -20.47
CA LEU A 107 -30.12 36.45 -19.52
C LEU A 107 -29.85 37.82 -20.11
N LYS A 108 -28.82 37.96 -20.95
CA LYS A 108 -28.53 39.21 -21.67
C LYS A 108 -29.67 39.61 -22.63
N LYS A 109 -30.24 38.63 -23.37
CA LYS A 109 -31.38 38.87 -24.25
C LYS A 109 -32.58 39.33 -23.45
N GLN A 110 -32.93 38.66 -22.37
CA GLN A 110 -34.03 39.05 -21.48
C GLN A 110 -33.82 40.45 -20.87
N TYR A 111 -32.58 40.75 -20.46
CA TYR A 111 -32.24 42.08 -19.95
C TYR A 111 -32.35 43.17 -21.02
N ALA A 112 -31.89 42.89 -22.24
CA ALA A 112 -32.02 43.83 -23.37
C ALA A 112 -33.49 44.10 -23.75
N GLU A 113 -34.36 43.07 -23.74
CA GLU A 113 -35.79 43.21 -23.95
C GLU A 113 -36.46 44.08 -22.87
N LEU A 114 -36.03 43.87 -21.59
CA LEU A 114 -36.51 44.65 -20.48
C LEU A 114 -36.07 46.13 -20.58
N LEU A 115 -34.82 46.37 -20.95
CA LEU A 115 -34.30 47.74 -21.19
C LEU A 115 -35.01 48.43 -22.36
N LEU A 116 -35.24 47.72 -23.48
CA LEU A 116 -35.94 48.24 -24.62
C LEU A 116 -37.39 48.59 -24.28
N TYR A 117 -38.07 47.74 -23.49
CA TYR A 117 -39.41 48.05 -23.00
C TYR A 117 -39.41 49.29 -22.11
N ALA A 118 -38.50 49.41 -21.16
CA ALA A 118 -38.34 50.57 -20.27
C ALA A 118 -38.04 51.83 -21.10
N TYR A 119 -37.16 51.75 -22.11
CA TYR A 119 -36.83 52.86 -23.01
C TYR A 119 -38.04 53.34 -23.83
N LYS A 120 -38.80 52.41 -24.44
CA LYS A 120 -40.00 52.75 -25.22
C LYS A 120 -41.13 53.38 -24.38
N LYS A 121 -41.18 53.03 -23.08
CA LYS A 121 -42.16 53.60 -22.14
C LYS A 121 -41.67 54.87 -21.46
N ARG A 122 -40.39 55.23 -21.64
CA ARG A 122 -39.83 56.48 -21.08
C ARG A 122 -40.54 57.69 -21.68
N ASN A 123 -41.29 58.38 -20.85
CA ASN A 123 -41.96 59.61 -21.22
C ASN A 123 -40.98 60.81 -21.07
N LYS A 124 -41.17 61.87 -21.88
CA LYS A 124 -40.31 63.05 -21.92
C LYS A 124 -40.14 63.74 -20.56
N TYR A 125 -40.99 63.43 -19.57
CA TYR A 125 -41.03 64.02 -18.25
C TYR A 125 -40.67 63.07 -17.10
N GLY A 126 -40.21 61.86 -17.39
CA GLY A 126 -39.69 60.91 -16.42
C GLY A 126 -40.69 60.20 -15.53
N ASP A 127 -40.16 59.41 -14.60
CA ASP A 127 -40.92 58.53 -13.68
C ASP A 127 -41.88 59.33 -12.77
N LEU A 128 -41.51 60.56 -12.38
CA LEU A 128 -42.38 61.46 -11.59
C LEU A 128 -43.67 61.78 -12.31
N MET A 129 -43.61 62.12 -13.62
CA MET A 129 -44.81 62.40 -14.42
C MET A 129 -45.71 61.17 -14.56
N PHE A 130 -45.12 59.95 -14.65
CA PHE A 130 -45.88 58.73 -14.68
C PHE A 130 -46.65 58.50 -13.40
N ILE A 131 -46.05 58.83 -12.23
CA ILE A 131 -46.73 58.76 -10.93
C ILE A 131 -47.79 59.83 -10.80
N PHE A 132 -47.47 61.11 -11.12
CA PHE A 132 -48.38 62.25 -10.94
C PHE A 132 -49.52 62.30 -11.98
N SER A 133 -49.40 61.55 -13.10
CA SER A 133 -50.51 61.43 -14.05
C SER A 133 -51.60 60.41 -13.63
N ALA A 134 -51.52 59.88 -12.44
CA ALA A 134 -52.50 58.97 -11.86
C ALA A 134 -53.80 59.72 -11.54
N ARG A 135 -54.92 59.02 -11.67
CA ARG A 135 -56.27 59.58 -11.39
C ARG A 135 -56.68 59.54 -9.93
N SER A 136 -55.94 58.78 -9.13
CA SER A 136 -56.15 58.67 -7.68
C SER A 136 -54.82 58.45 -6.95
N VAL A 137 -54.76 58.68 -5.62
CA VAL A 137 -53.60 58.43 -4.75
C VAL A 137 -53.28 56.94 -4.74
N GLU A 138 -54.26 56.05 -4.78
CA GLU A 138 -54.08 54.61 -4.83
C GLU A 138 -53.40 54.18 -6.13
N GLU A 139 -53.80 54.75 -7.25
CA GLU A 139 -53.16 54.49 -8.55
C GLU A 139 -51.72 55.01 -8.58
N ALA A 140 -51.43 56.18 -8.04
CA ALA A 140 -50.10 56.75 -7.92
C ALA A 140 -49.18 55.83 -7.08
N LEU A 141 -49.67 55.28 -6.00
CA LEU A 141 -48.93 54.35 -5.17
C LEU A 141 -48.65 53.03 -5.91
N LYS A 142 -49.64 52.49 -6.63
CA LYS A 142 -49.43 51.29 -7.46
C LYS A 142 -48.39 51.50 -8.55
N ARG A 143 -48.36 52.68 -9.19
CA ARG A 143 -47.36 53.02 -10.21
C ARG A 143 -45.96 53.18 -9.62
N LYS A 144 -45.83 53.76 -8.43
CA LYS A 144 -44.55 53.83 -7.71
C LYS A 144 -44.03 52.41 -7.39
N LEU A 145 -44.85 51.57 -6.81
CA LEU A 145 -44.47 50.18 -6.50
C LEU A 145 -44.08 49.40 -7.76
N TYR A 146 -44.75 49.66 -8.87
CA TYR A 146 -44.40 49.04 -10.14
C TYR A 146 -43.00 49.45 -10.64
N LEU A 147 -42.64 50.73 -10.56
CA LEU A 147 -41.30 51.21 -10.93
C LEU A 147 -40.22 50.67 -9.97
N GLU A 148 -40.50 50.64 -8.68
CA GLU A 148 -39.58 50.03 -7.70
C GLU A 148 -39.34 48.54 -7.99
N LYS A 149 -40.40 47.80 -8.31
CA LYS A 149 -40.30 46.40 -8.68
C LYS A 149 -39.54 46.18 -10.00
N LEU A 150 -39.73 47.05 -10.96
CA LEU A 150 -39.00 47.00 -12.23
C LEU A 150 -37.51 47.24 -12.04
N ALA A 151 -37.13 48.23 -11.21
CA ALA A 151 -35.76 48.51 -10.87
C ALA A 151 -35.10 47.32 -10.13
N GLU A 152 -35.82 46.72 -9.16
CA GLU A 152 -35.36 45.54 -8.41
C GLU A 152 -35.08 44.34 -9.37
N ILE A 153 -36.00 44.13 -10.34
CA ILE A 153 -35.84 43.05 -11.31
C ILE A 153 -34.60 43.31 -12.22
N GLN A 154 -34.42 44.56 -12.70
CA GLN A 154 -33.27 44.92 -13.53
C GLN A 154 -31.94 44.70 -12.76
N GLU A 155 -31.86 45.15 -11.52
CA GLU A 155 -30.67 44.98 -10.69
C GLU A 155 -30.39 43.48 -10.42
N LYS A 156 -31.43 42.71 -10.14
CA LYS A 156 -31.31 41.27 -9.95
C LYS A 156 -30.79 40.56 -11.20
N GLN A 157 -31.31 40.89 -12.39
CA GLN A 157 -30.84 40.30 -13.64
C GLN A 157 -29.38 40.67 -13.91
N LEU A 158 -28.99 41.92 -13.69
CA LEU A 158 -27.59 42.34 -13.87
C LEU A 158 -26.64 41.60 -12.90
N ARG A 159 -27.04 41.45 -11.64
CA ARG A 159 -26.26 40.65 -10.66
C ARG A 159 -26.12 39.21 -11.13
N LEU A 160 -27.20 38.57 -11.63
CA LEU A 160 -27.13 37.19 -12.13
C LEU A 160 -26.21 37.07 -13.38
N ILE A 161 -26.26 38.04 -14.29
CA ILE A 161 -25.35 38.06 -15.45
C ILE A 161 -23.91 38.13 -14.97
N ASN A 162 -23.57 39.06 -14.06
CA ASN A 162 -22.22 39.21 -13.57
C ASN A 162 -21.74 37.96 -12.82
N GLN A 163 -22.56 37.39 -11.94
CA GLN A 163 -22.25 36.15 -11.25
C GLN A 163 -21.95 34.98 -12.21
N ASN A 164 -22.77 34.81 -13.25
CA ASN A 164 -22.53 33.78 -14.26
C ASN A 164 -21.29 34.07 -15.10
N MET A 165 -20.96 35.32 -15.35
CA MET A 165 -19.70 35.68 -16.03
C MET A 165 -18.49 35.39 -15.20
N ASP A 166 -18.52 35.66 -13.90
CA ASP A 166 -17.44 35.31 -12.96
C ASP A 166 -17.25 33.79 -12.86
N LEU A 167 -18.35 33.03 -12.73
CA LEU A 167 -18.33 31.57 -12.78
C LEU A 167 -17.74 31.03 -14.08
N LEU A 168 -18.12 31.61 -15.21
CA LEU A 168 -17.60 31.24 -16.54
C LEU A 168 -16.07 31.48 -16.59
N ALA A 169 -15.59 32.63 -16.11
CA ALA A 169 -14.19 32.94 -16.11
C ALA A 169 -13.38 31.95 -15.24
N GLU A 170 -13.91 31.58 -14.07
CA GLU A 170 -13.28 30.59 -13.20
C GLU A 170 -13.26 29.19 -13.84
N GLU A 171 -14.35 28.75 -14.45
CA GLU A 171 -14.40 27.45 -15.14
C GLU A 171 -13.42 27.38 -16.33
N ILE A 172 -13.26 28.46 -17.10
CA ILE A 172 -12.26 28.55 -18.19
C ILE A 172 -10.84 28.43 -17.63
N LYS A 173 -10.54 29.11 -16.53
CA LYS A 173 -9.23 29.05 -15.88
C LYS A 173 -8.93 27.64 -15.37
N GLN A 174 -9.90 26.97 -14.74
CA GLN A 174 -9.75 25.61 -14.26
C GLN A 174 -9.60 24.60 -15.40
N LEU A 175 -10.30 24.81 -16.54
CA LEU A 175 -10.13 24.01 -17.74
C LEU A 175 -8.70 24.11 -18.30
N ASP A 176 -8.11 25.30 -18.32
CA ASP A 176 -6.72 25.51 -18.78
C ASP A 176 -5.72 24.77 -17.87
N VAL A 177 -5.91 24.84 -16.55
CA VAL A 177 -5.09 24.08 -15.58
C VAL A 177 -5.20 22.58 -15.84
N GLU A 178 -6.41 22.04 -16.02
CA GLU A 178 -6.61 20.61 -16.24
C GLU A 178 -5.97 20.14 -17.56
N LYS A 179 -6.08 20.93 -18.64
CA LYS A 179 -5.41 20.67 -19.92
C LYS A 179 -3.88 20.66 -19.80
N LYS A 180 -3.30 21.60 -19.05
CA LYS A 180 -1.84 21.62 -18.79
C LYS A 180 -1.41 20.37 -18.02
N GLN A 181 -2.16 19.95 -17.02
CA GLN A 181 -1.88 18.70 -16.29
C GLN A 181 -1.96 17.47 -17.19
N GLN A 182 -2.94 17.41 -18.09
CA GLN A 182 -3.06 16.32 -19.06
C GLN A 182 -1.84 16.24 -20.00
N LEU A 183 -1.33 17.39 -20.47
CA LEU A 183 -0.11 17.41 -21.30
C LEU A 183 1.12 16.85 -20.54
N VAL A 184 1.29 17.22 -19.27
CA VAL A 184 2.37 16.66 -18.43
C VAL A 184 2.24 15.15 -18.29
N LEU A 185 1.03 14.65 -18.04
CA LEU A 185 0.78 13.19 -17.96
C LEU A 185 1.06 12.47 -19.30
N ALA A 186 0.72 13.10 -20.42
CA ALA A 186 1.00 12.54 -21.75
C ALA A 186 2.50 12.45 -22.03
N ASP A 187 3.28 13.45 -21.62
CA ASP A 187 4.74 13.41 -21.73
C ASP A 187 5.37 12.35 -20.81
N GLN A 188 4.91 12.26 -19.57
CA GLN A 188 5.31 11.19 -18.64
C GLN A 188 5.02 9.80 -19.23
N LYS A 189 3.83 9.59 -19.81
CA LYS A 189 3.46 8.34 -20.50
C LYS A 189 4.46 7.99 -21.61
N LYS A 190 4.81 8.98 -22.45
CA LYS A 190 5.78 8.80 -23.55
C LYS A 190 7.15 8.42 -23.02
N LYS A 191 7.62 9.08 -21.97
CA LYS A 191 8.89 8.80 -21.31
C LYS A 191 8.91 7.38 -20.73
N GLU A 192 7.90 6.98 -19.96
CA GLU A 192 7.84 5.64 -19.37
C GLU A 192 7.79 4.53 -20.42
N ARG A 193 7.07 4.74 -21.54
CA ARG A 193 7.08 3.78 -22.66
C ARG A 193 8.48 3.59 -23.25
N LYS A 194 9.23 4.68 -23.43
CA LYS A 194 10.61 4.61 -23.93
C LYS A 194 11.52 3.85 -22.96
N GLU A 195 11.40 4.13 -21.66
CA GLU A 195 12.20 3.46 -20.64
C GLU A 195 11.89 1.95 -20.54
N ILE A 196 10.62 1.56 -20.73
CA ILE A 196 10.24 0.14 -20.79
C ILE A 196 10.87 -0.54 -22.00
N LEU A 197 10.88 0.11 -23.18
CA LEU A 197 11.50 -0.45 -24.37
C LEU A 197 13.00 -0.65 -24.19
N VAL A 198 13.69 0.35 -23.61
CA VAL A 198 15.13 0.25 -23.31
C VAL A 198 15.40 -0.91 -22.35
N ALA A 199 14.66 -1.01 -21.25
CA ALA A 199 14.83 -2.08 -20.28
C ALA A 199 14.56 -3.49 -20.89
N LYS A 200 13.56 -3.61 -21.78
CA LYS A 200 13.27 -4.87 -22.49
C LYS A 200 14.40 -5.23 -23.46
N SER A 201 14.95 -4.27 -24.19
CA SER A 201 16.11 -4.50 -25.10
C SER A 201 17.34 -4.94 -24.31
N GLU A 202 17.65 -4.30 -23.18
CA GLU A 202 18.73 -4.71 -22.29
C GLU A 202 18.54 -6.15 -21.77
N LYS A 203 17.30 -6.50 -21.38
CA LYS A 203 16.96 -7.87 -20.97
C LYS A 203 17.23 -8.88 -22.08
N GLU A 204 16.87 -8.56 -23.33
CA GLU A 204 17.13 -9.43 -24.49
C GLU A 204 18.63 -9.64 -24.76
N GLU A 205 19.43 -8.59 -24.64
CA GLU A 205 20.89 -8.70 -24.81
C GLU A 205 21.52 -9.59 -23.74
N ILE A 206 21.09 -9.42 -22.48
CA ILE A 206 21.55 -10.28 -21.40
C ILE A 206 21.09 -11.71 -21.63
N TYR A 207 19.84 -11.92 -22.08
CA TYR A 207 19.31 -13.23 -22.40
C TYR A 207 20.12 -13.96 -23.47
N LYS A 208 20.56 -13.27 -24.56
CA LYS A 208 21.43 -13.85 -25.59
C LYS A 208 22.75 -14.32 -24.98
N ARG A 209 23.39 -13.51 -24.14
CA ARG A 209 24.65 -13.89 -23.46
C ARG A 209 24.47 -15.06 -22.48
N TYR A 210 23.32 -15.21 -21.86
CA TYR A 210 23.03 -16.37 -21.02
C TYR A 210 22.81 -17.64 -21.81
N LYS A 211 22.20 -17.54 -22.99
CA LYS A 211 21.97 -18.68 -23.87
C LYS A 211 23.27 -19.30 -24.37
N GLU A 212 24.33 -18.50 -24.54
CA GLU A 212 25.68 -18.97 -24.93
C GLU A 212 26.35 -19.76 -23.79
N LYS A 213 25.88 -19.62 -22.54
CA LYS A 213 26.41 -20.28 -21.34
C LYS A 213 25.40 -21.21 -20.67
N GLU A 214 24.43 -21.71 -21.40
CA GLU A 214 23.30 -22.45 -20.88
C GLU A 214 23.71 -23.68 -20.05
N GLU A 215 24.68 -24.47 -20.54
CA GLU A 215 25.17 -25.68 -19.85
C GLU A 215 25.85 -25.36 -18.51
N GLU A 216 26.69 -24.32 -18.47
CA GLU A 216 27.38 -23.87 -17.26
C GLU A 216 26.36 -23.38 -16.20
N ILE A 217 25.34 -22.65 -16.67
CA ILE A 217 24.29 -22.13 -15.80
C ILE A 217 23.38 -23.24 -15.25
N LEU A 218 23.06 -24.26 -16.06
CA LEU A 218 22.29 -25.42 -15.60
C LEU A 218 23.02 -26.18 -14.49
N ALA A 219 24.33 -26.41 -14.64
CA ALA A 219 25.14 -27.06 -13.61
C ALA A 219 25.19 -26.21 -12.29
N GLU A 220 25.33 -24.89 -12.43
CA GLU A 220 25.30 -23.99 -11.28
C GLU A 220 23.92 -23.97 -10.59
N LEU A 221 22.82 -24.00 -11.36
CA LEU A 221 21.47 -24.07 -10.85
C LEU A 221 21.23 -25.36 -10.06
N GLU A 222 21.68 -26.50 -10.58
CA GLU A 222 21.55 -27.79 -9.89
C GLU A 222 22.26 -27.77 -8.55
N GLN A 223 23.46 -27.23 -8.50
CA GLN A 223 24.21 -27.05 -7.24
C GLN A 223 23.46 -26.13 -6.26
N GLN A 224 22.93 -25.01 -6.74
CA GLN A 224 22.14 -24.07 -5.90
C GLN A 224 20.87 -24.71 -5.34
N GLU A 225 20.18 -25.53 -6.12
CA GLU A 225 18.98 -26.26 -5.66
C GLU A 225 19.32 -27.34 -4.64
N GLU A 226 20.51 -27.97 -4.74
CA GLU A 226 21.01 -28.89 -3.73
C GLU A 226 21.35 -28.16 -2.43
N ASP A 227 22.04 -27.03 -2.51
CA ASP A 227 22.39 -26.20 -1.36
C ASP A 227 21.13 -25.67 -0.67
N LYS A 228 20.13 -25.24 -1.41
CA LYS A 228 18.82 -24.86 -0.88
C LYS A 228 18.12 -26.00 -0.14
N ARG A 229 18.18 -27.22 -0.71
CA ARG A 229 17.59 -28.41 -0.03
C ARG A 229 18.28 -28.70 1.28
N LYS A 230 19.62 -28.66 1.34
CA LYS A 230 20.39 -28.82 2.57
C LYS A 230 20.04 -27.74 3.60
N LEU A 231 19.99 -26.49 3.17
CA LEU A 231 19.57 -25.35 4.01
C LEU A 231 18.17 -25.60 4.60
N GLN A 232 17.22 -26.00 3.78
CA GLN A 232 15.85 -26.26 4.22
C GLN A 232 15.77 -27.41 5.22
N GLN A 233 16.53 -28.47 5.00
CA GLN A 233 16.61 -29.59 5.97
C GLN A 233 17.17 -29.13 7.31
N GLU A 234 18.23 -28.33 7.32
CA GLU A 234 18.80 -27.78 8.57
C GLU A 234 17.84 -26.84 9.31
N ILE A 235 17.12 -25.98 8.56
CA ILE A 235 16.07 -25.11 9.15
C ILE A 235 14.97 -25.97 9.79
N GLN A 236 14.44 -26.95 9.07
CA GLN A 236 13.42 -27.87 9.57
C GLN A 236 13.93 -28.64 10.80
N ALA A 237 15.14 -29.18 10.74
CA ALA A 237 15.75 -29.89 11.88
C ALA A 237 15.93 -28.97 13.08
N ALA A 238 16.31 -27.71 12.88
CA ALA A 238 16.46 -26.76 13.98
C ALA A 238 15.12 -26.43 14.64
N ILE A 239 14.06 -26.22 13.86
CA ILE A 239 12.71 -25.98 14.39
C ILE A 239 12.20 -27.23 15.14
N GLN A 240 12.42 -28.44 14.61
CA GLN A 240 12.04 -29.68 15.29
C GLN A 240 12.80 -29.89 16.59
N ARG A 241 14.11 -29.61 16.64
CA ARG A 241 14.92 -29.65 17.87
C ARG A 241 14.41 -28.65 18.92
N GLU A 242 14.00 -27.46 18.48
CA GLU A 242 13.37 -26.45 19.36
C GLU A 242 12.06 -26.95 19.95
N ILE A 243 11.16 -27.50 19.12
CA ILE A 243 9.91 -28.09 19.58
C ILE A 243 10.13 -29.21 20.57
N ALA A 244 11.05 -30.14 20.27
CA ALA A 244 11.37 -31.26 21.15
C ALA A 244 11.96 -30.78 22.51
N ALA A 245 12.85 -29.79 22.47
CA ALA A 245 13.44 -29.21 23.69
C ALA A 245 12.37 -28.52 24.56
N GLU A 246 11.43 -27.79 23.93
CA GLU A 246 10.34 -27.15 24.67
C GLU A 246 9.38 -28.18 25.28
N GLN A 247 9.04 -29.24 24.55
CA GLN A 247 8.22 -30.34 25.06
C GLN A 247 8.92 -31.01 26.25
N ALA A 248 10.23 -31.28 26.18
CA ALA A 248 11.01 -31.86 27.29
C ALA A 248 11.03 -30.95 28.51
N ARG A 249 11.12 -29.61 28.32
CA ARG A 249 11.07 -28.64 29.45
C ARG A 249 9.69 -28.65 30.12
N ILE A 250 8.61 -28.69 29.34
CA ILE A 250 7.23 -28.74 29.86
C ILE A 250 7.02 -30.05 30.63
N GLU A 251 7.46 -31.18 30.08
CA GLU A 251 7.32 -32.47 30.73
C GLU A 251 8.10 -32.53 32.05
N LYS A 252 9.32 -31.99 32.06
CA LYS A 252 10.14 -31.88 33.29
C LYS A 252 9.45 -31.02 34.35
N ALA A 253 8.94 -29.82 33.94
CA ALA A 253 8.23 -28.92 34.85
C ALA A 253 6.95 -29.55 35.39
N ARG A 254 6.22 -30.35 34.58
CA ARG A 254 5.04 -31.10 35.01
C ARG A 254 5.42 -32.18 36.06
N ARG A 255 6.49 -32.96 35.82
CA ARG A 255 6.95 -33.96 36.76
C ARG A 255 7.40 -33.33 38.10
N GLU A 256 8.08 -32.20 38.04
CA GLU A 256 8.49 -31.46 39.25
C GLU A 256 7.27 -30.89 40.00
N ALA A 257 6.29 -30.37 39.31
CA ALA A 257 5.04 -29.86 39.90
C ALA A 257 4.22 -31.00 40.53
N GLU A 258 4.16 -32.16 39.87
CA GLU A 258 3.50 -33.35 40.41
C GLU A 258 4.22 -33.93 41.64
N ALA A 259 5.57 -33.94 41.64
CA ALA A 259 6.37 -34.35 42.79
C ALA A 259 6.15 -33.42 43.99
N ARG A 260 6.15 -32.07 43.78
CA ARG A 260 5.84 -31.08 44.84
C ARG A 260 4.41 -31.20 45.36
N ARG A 261 3.41 -31.52 44.52
CA ARG A 261 2.04 -31.82 44.97
C ARG A 261 2.00 -33.06 45.85
N LYS A 262 2.65 -34.17 45.48
CA LYS A 262 2.73 -35.40 46.27
C LYS A 262 3.44 -35.16 47.62
N GLU A 263 4.50 -34.35 47.63
CA GLU A 263 5.22 -33.98 48.85
C GLU A 263 4.37 -33.09 49.77
N GLN A 264 3.60 -32.12 49.20
CA GLN A 264 2.65 -31.31 49.94
C GLN A 264 1.46 -32.11 50.47
N GLU A 265 0.95 -33.09 49.73
CA GLU A 265 -0.09 -34.01 50.19
C GLU A 265 0.42 -34.97 51.30
N ALA A 266 1.67 -35.45 51.19
CA ALA A 266 2.29 -36.27 52.22
C ALA A 266 2.46 -35.44 53.53
N ASN A 267 2.94 -34.21 53.42
CA ASN A 267 3.07 -33.28 54.56
C ASN A 267 1.69 -32.84 55.14
N ARG A 268 0.64 -32.75 54.31
CA ARG A 268 -0.73 -32.49 54.81
C ARG A 268 -1.35 -33.68 55.52
N LYS A 269 -1.03 -34.92 55.11
CA LYS A 269 -1.51 -36.14 55.78
C LYS A 269 -0.79 -36.37 57.14
N ALA A 270 0.36 -35.74 57.38
CA ALA A 270 1.07 -35.76 58.66
C ALA A 270 0.49 -34.75 59.68
N ASN A 271 -0.29 -33.74 59.25
CA ASN A 271 -0.93 -32.73 60.12
C ASN A 271 -2.42 -32.57 59.73
N THR A 272 -3.32 -33.39 60.32
CA THR A 272 -4.80 -33.24 60.22
C THR A 272 -5.29 -32.16 61.18
N PRO A 273 -6.41 -31.42 60.92
CA PRO A 273 -7.74 -31.93 60.57
C PRO A 273 -8.50 -31.14 59.46
N THR A 274 -9.31 -31.94 58.79
CA THR A 274 -10.64 -31.65 58.20
C THR A 274 -11.03 -30.22 57.76
N VAL A 275 -11.37 -30.08 56.47
CA VAL A 275 -12.56 -29.52 55.86
C VAL A 275 -12.29 -28.83 54.50
N GLU A 276 -13.20 -29.14 53.56
CA GLU A 276 -13.52 -28.51 52.28
C GLU A 276 -12.74 -28.92 51.01
N LYS A 277 -13.51 -29.53 50.12
CA LYS A 277 -13.21 -29.75 48.69
C LYS A 277 -13.11 -28.43 47.96
N PRO A 278 -12.07 -28.17 47.17
CA PRO A 278 -12.12 -27.22 46.11
C PRO A 278 -12.55 -27.90 44.80
N ASN A 279 -13.43 -27.21 44.10
CA ASN A 279 -13.90 -27.46 42.75
C ASN A 279 -12.78 -27.84 41.80
N GLU A 280 -12.98 -28.93 41.07
CA GLU A 280 -12.22 -29.29 39.88
C GLU A 280 -12.62 -28.36 38.76
N ASN A 281 -11.82 -27.33 38.50
CA ASN A 281 -11.74 -26.73 37.19
C ASN A 281 -10.53 -27.35 36.47
N GLU A 282 -10.82 -28.25 35.57
CA GLU A 282 -9.91 -28.76 34.57
C GLU A 282 -9.44 -27.63 33.68
N ASP A 283 -8.37 -26.93 34.06
CA ASP A 283 -7.55 -26.21 33.09
C ASP A 283 -6.77 -27.26 32.29
N ALA A 284 -7.35 -27.66 31.16
CA ALA A 284 -6.63 -28.38 30.11
C ALA A 284 -5.44 -27.51 29.67
N VAL A 285 -4.27 -27.88 30.18
CA VAL A 285 -2.99 -27.23 29.82
C VAL A 285 -2.77 -27.47 28.33
N SER A 286 -3.05 -26.48 27.52
CA SER A 286 -2.70 -26.42 26.10
C SER A 286 -1.19 -26.60 25.94
N PHE A 287 -0.77 -27.66 25.26
CA PHE A 287 0.55 -28.29 25.32
C PHE A 287 1.69 -27.51 24.66
N LEU A 288 1.57 -26.23 24.27
CA LEU A 288 2.62 -25.57 23.47
C LEU A 288 2.89 -24.09 23.73
N SER A 289 2.22 -23.44 24.68
CA SER A 289 2.49 -22.03 24.88
C SER A 289 2.29 -21.58 26.33
N THR A 290 3.23 -20.81 26.84
CA THR A 290 2.96 -19.95 28.01
C THR A 290 1.93 -18.90 27.59
N LYS A 291 1.10 -18.40 28.52
CA LYS A 291 0.13 -17.31 28.23
C LYS A 291 0.77 -16.13 27.49
N GLU A 292 2.03 -15.83 27.79
CA GLU A 292 2.84 -14.81 27.14
C GLU A 292 3.18 -15.16 25.68
N SER A 293 3.56 -16.41 25.41
CA SER A 293 3.84 -16.92 24.06
C SER A 293 2.58 -16.91 23.15
N GLU A 294 1.40 -17.21 23.74
CA GLU A 294 0.12 -17.11 23.02
C GLU A 294 -0.25 -15.67 22.67
N LEU A 295 0.02 -14.74 23.59
CA LEU A 295 -0.24 -13.31 23.38
C LEU A 295 0.65 -12.75 22.27
N VAL A 296 1.95 -13.08 22.28
CA VAL A 296 2.90 -12.70 21.23
C VAL A 296 2.49 -13.31 19.90
N GLY A 297 2.05 -14.56 19.86
CA GLY A 297 1.54 -15.21 18.65
C GLY A 297 0.28 -14.56 18.08
N LYS A 298 -0.68 -14.20 18.94
CA LYS A 298 -1.88 -13.45 18.53
C LYS A 298 -1.51 -12.07 17.99
N ASN A 299 -0.59 -11.36 18.63
CA ASN A 299 -0.09 -10.06 18.19
C ASN A 299 0.64 -10.17 16.85
N PHE A 300 1.48 -11.20 16.65
CA PHE A 300 2.13 -11.46 15.36
C PHE A 300 1.09 -11.67 14.25
N ALA A 301 0.08 -12.53 14.46
CA ALA A 301 -0.96 -12.82 13.51
C ALA A 301 -1.80 -11.59 13.15
N SER A 302 -2.11 -10.73 14.13
CA SER A 302 -2.89 -9.51 13.92
C SER A 302 -2.15 -8.44 13.08
N ASN A 303 -0.82 -8.55 12.98
CA ASN A 303 0.03 -7.69 12.16
C ASN A 303 0.27 -8.23 10.73
N LYS A 304 -0.47 -9.24 10.30
CA LYS A 304 -0.40 -9.74 8.92
C LYS A 304 -0.64 -8.61 7.91
N GLY A 305 0.26 -8.46 6.93
CA GLY A 305 0.27 -7.39 5.94
C GLY A 305 0.81 -6.05 6.44
N ARG A 306 1.29 -5.98 7.70
CA ARG A 306 1.82 -4.76 8.32
C ARG A 306 3.22 -4.92 8.89
N LEU A 307 3.78 -6.13 8.84
CA LEU A 307 5.14 -6.37 9.35
C LEU A 307 6.15 -5.53 8.58
N PRO A 308 7.12 -4.90 9.25
CA PRO A 308 8.19 -4.18 8.56
C PRO A 308 9.02 -5.15 7.71
N TRP A 309 9.63 -4.64 6.67
CA TRP A 309 10.58 -5.40 5.88
C TRP A 309 11.80 -5.82 6.71
N PRO A 310 12.33 -7.03 6.46
CA PRO A 310 13.52 -7.54 7.16
C PRO A 310 14.79 -6.75 6.81
N VAL A 311 14.75 -5.93 5.76
CA VAL A 311 15.81 -5.01 5.35
C VAL A 311 15.28 -3.59 5.26
N GLU A 312 16.14 -2.60 5.35
CA GLU A 312 15.71 -1.19 5.30
C GLU A 312 15.33 -0.75 3.88
N LYS A 313 16.09 -1.22 2.89
CA LYS A 313 15.88 -0.93 1.45
C LYS A 313 16.10 -2.20 0.65
N GLY A 314 15.21 -2.50 -0.27
CA GLY A 314 15.33 -3.67 -1.14
C GLY A 314 14.19 -3.80 -2.12
N THR A 315 14.33 -4.80 -2.99
CA THR A 315 13.33 -5.20 -3.99
C THR A 315 13.17 -6.71 -3.93
N ILE A 316 11.93 -7.21 -3.89
CA ILE A 316 11.66 -8.64 -3.94
C ILE A 316 11.99 -9.13 -5.35
N THR A 317 12.96 -10.03 -5.47
CA THR A 317 13.43 -10.61 -6.75
C THR A 317 12.88 -12.01 -6.98
N GLN A 318 12.60 -12.78 -5.91
CA GLN A 318 11.88 -14.05 -6.01
C GLN A 318 10.76 -14.10 -4.97
N ASN A 319 9.59 -14.52 -5.41
CA ASN A 319 8.41 -14.68 -4.57
C ASN A 319 8.37 -16.08 -3.95
N TYR A 320 7.53 -16.25 -2.93
CA TYR A 320 7.19 -17.54 -2.36
C TYR A 320 6.55 -18.47 -3.41
N GLY A 321 6.93 -19.74 -3.39
CA GLY A 321 6.40 -20.77 -4.26
C GLY A 321 7.22 -20.98 -5.55
N LYS A 322 6.55 -21.37 -6.61
CA LYS A 322 7.17 -21.70 -7.89
C LYS A 322 7.49 -20.43 -8.68
N ASN A 323 8.77 -20.21 -8.99
CA ASN A 323 9.27 -19.09 -9.80
C ASN A 323 9.83 -19.60 -11.11
N ALA A 324 9.48 -18.97 -12.23
CA ALA A 324 10.10 -19.27 -13.51
C ALA A 324 11.56 -18.79 -13.50
N HIS A 325 12.47 -19.60 -14.02
CA HIS A 325 13.85 -19.18 -14.18
C HIS A 325 13.93 -18.05 -15.21
N PRO A 326 14.58 -16.92 -14.90
CA PRO A 326 14.50 -15.73 -15.75
C PRO A 326 15.12 -15.89 -17.13
N THR A 327 16.05 -16.83 -17.31
CA THR A 327 16.81 -17.03 -18.55
C THR A 327 16.65 -18.40 -19.19
N LEU A 328 16.13 -19.40 -18.46
CA LEU A 328 15.94 -20.77 -18.94
C LEU A 328 14.44 -21.06 -19.10
N PRO A 329 13.89 -21.07 -20.34
CA PRO A 329 12.49 -21.36 -20.57
C PRO A 329 12.12 -22.78 -20.11
N GLY A 330 11.00 -22.90 -19.37
CA GLY A 330 10.53 -24.19 -18.87
C GLY A 330 11.18 -24.66 -17.57
N VAL A 331 12.25 -23.99 -17.10
CA VAL A 331 12.88 -24.27 -15.81
C VAL A 331 12.19 -23.44 -14.71
N PHE A 332 11.91 -24.08 -13.59
CA PHE A 332 11.28 -23.46 -12.44
C PHE A 332 12.08 -23.77 -11.19
N THR A 333 12.18 -22.79 -10.30
CA THR A 333 12.76 -22.93 -8.96
C THR A 333 11.67 -22.82 -7.90
N GLN A 334 11.80 -23.57 -6.81
CA GLN A 334 10.93 -23.47 -5.65
C GLN A 334 11.53 -22.55 -4.61
N ASN A 335 10.75 -21.59 -4.11
CA ASN A 335 11.19 -20.69 -3.05
C ASN A 335 10.22 -20.83 -1.85
N ASN A 336 10.77 -21.18 -0.68
CA ASN A 336 10.00 -21.37 0.54
C ASN A 336 9.79 -20.08 1.33
N GLY A 337 10.39 -18.99 0.85
CA GLY A 337 10.30 -17.65 1.40
C GLY A 337 10.21 -16.60 0.31
N VAL A 338 10.79 -15.44 0.57
CA VAL A 338 10.99 -14.37 -0.40
C VAL A 338 12.46 -13.97 -0.43
N ASP A 339 12.98 -13.74 -1.64
CA ASP A 339 14.32 -13.21 -1.82
C ASP A 339 14.24 -11.71 -2.07
N ILE A 340 14.95 -10.94 -1.27
CA ILE A 340 14.95 -9.48 -1.31
C ILE A 340 16.35 -9.01 -1.65
N SER A 341 16.53 -8.47 -2.86
CA SER A 341 17.78 -7.82 -3.25
C SER A 341 17.93 -6.47 -2.54
N THR A 342 19.11 -6.23 -2.00
CA THR A 342 19.42 -5.08 -1.15
C THR A 342 20.87 -4.65 -1.38
N PRO A 343 21.28 -3.44 -0.98
CA PRO A 343 22.68 -3.03 -1.06
C PRO A 343 23.63 -4.02 -0.37
N LYS A 344 24.86 -4.10 -0.88
CA LYS A 344 25.94 -4.94 -0.32
C LYS A 344 26.04 -4.76 1.19
N ASN A 345 26.19 -5.89 1.91
CA ASN A 345 26.34 -5.94 3.37
C ASN A 345 25.21 -5.21 4.14
N ALA A 346 24.01 -5.15 3.57
CA ALA A 346 22.87 -4.51 4.25
C ALA A 346 22.58 -5.23 5.57
N ASN A 347 22.17 -4.44 6.57
CA ASN A 347 21.72 -4.98 7.84
C ASN A 347 20.34 -5.64 7.70
N VAL A 348 20.20 -6.81 8.30
CA VAL A 348 18.92 -7.49 8.51
C VAL A 348 18.39 -7.13 9.89
N ARG A 349 17.09 -6.98 9.98
CA ARG A 349 16.39 -6.59 11.20
C ARG A 349 15.18 -7.48 11.46
N ALA A 350 14.86 -7.69 12.74
CA ALA A 350 13.69 -8.45 13.16
C ALA A 350 12.40 -7.78 12.67
N VAL A 351 11.51 -8.55 12.06
CA VAL A 351 10.21 -8.05 11.58
C VAL A 351 9.20 -7.86 12.71
N PHE A 352 9.42 -8.53 13.84
CA PHE A 352 8.56 -8.45 15.02
C PHE A 352 9.36 -8.78 16.27
N GLU A 353 8.83 -8.43 17.44
CA GLU A 353 9.40 -8.81 18.74
C GLU A 353 9.39 -10.33 18.94
N GLY A 354 10.38 -10.86 19.65
CA GLY A 354 10.46 -12.29 19.91
C GLY A 354 11.80 -12.72 20.48
N GLU A 355 11.95 -14.04 20.62
CA GLU A 355 13.15 -14.68 21.15
C GLU A 355 13.94 -15.39 20.04
N VAL A 356 15.24 -15.19 20.00
CA VAL A 356 16.13 -15.91 19.08
C VAL A 356 16.26 -17.37 19.56
N THR A 357 15.70 -18.30 18.82
CA THR A 357 15.72 -19.73 19.21
C THR A 357 16.90 -20.47 18.61
N SER A 358 17.39 -20.06 17.46
CA SER A 358 18.51 -20.71 16.78
C SER A 358 19.36 -19.71 16.00
N VAL A 359 20.67 -19.94 16.06
CA VAL A 359 21.67 -19.35 15.17
C VAL A 359 22.43 -20.50 14.55
N ILE A 360 22.34 -20.69 13.24
CA ILE A 360 22.90 -21.82 12.51
C ILE A 360 23.95 -21.28 11.54
N ASN A 361 25.12 -21.91 11.48
CA ASN A 361 26.13 -21.60 10.47
C ASN A 361 26.13 -22.71 9.43
N ILE A 362 25.86 -22.35 8.16
CA ILE A 362 25.79 -23.30 7.04
C ILE A 362 26.98 -23.03 6.12
N PRO A 363 27.93 -23.97 6.01
CA PRO A 363 29.06 -23.79 5.10
C PRO A 363 28.60 -23.50 3.67
N GLY A 364 29.11 -22.42 3.07
CA GLY A 364 28.77 -21.98 1.72
C GLY A 364 27.48 -21.18 1.57
N ALA A 365 26.53 -21.26 2.53
CA ALA A 365 25.23 -20.55 2.47
C ALA A 365 25.08 -19.44 3.52
N GLY A 366 26.10 -19.21 4.36
CA GLY A 366 26.06 -18.18 5.40
C GLY A 366 25.36 -18.61 6.68
N LYS A 367 25.04 -17.65 7.53
CA LYS A 367 24.39 -17.90 8.82
C LYS A 367 22.88 -17.68 8.70
N VAL A 368 22.13 -18.40 9.54
CA VAL A 368 20.68 -18.34 9.64
C VAL A 368 20.29 -18.00 11.06
N VAL A 369 19.36 -17.06 11.22
CA VAL A 369 18.74 -16.72 12.51
C VAL A 369 17.27 -17.07 12.47
N ILE A 370 16.79 -17.77 13.50
CA ILE A 370 15.39 -18.12 13.70
C ILE A 370 14.88 -17.39 14.93
N ILE A 371 13.80 -16.63 14.79
CA ILE A 371 13.14 -15.89 15.88
C ILE A 371 11.74 -16.45 16.11
N LYS A 372 11.43 -16.76 17.36
CA LYS A 372 10.13 -17.25 17.81
C LYS A 372 9.20 -16.09 18.18
N HIS A 373 7.97 -16.11 17.62
CA HIS A 373 6.90 -15.17 17.88
C HIS A 373 5.63 -15.95 18.28
N GLY A 374 5.67 -16.57 19.47
CA GLY A 374 4.61 -17.51 19.86
C GLY A 374 4.60 -18.76 18.99
N ASN A 375 3.52 -18.97 18.26
CA ASN A 375 3.37 -20.09 17.32
C ASN A 375 4.00 -19.84 15.95
N TYR A 376 4.57 -18.66 15.73
CA TYR A 376 5.21 -18.32 14.46
C TYR A 376 6.73 -18.28 14.61
N ARG A 377 7.43 -18.56 13.51
CA ARG A 377 8.88 -18.44 13.38
C ARG A 377 9.19 -17.57 12.17
N SER A 378 10.03 -16.58 12.34
CA SER A 378 10.66 -15.89 11.23
C SER A 378 12.09 -16.38 11.05
N VAL A 379 12.47 -16.68 9.82
CA VAL A 379 13.77 -17.22 9.44
C VAL A 379 14.47 -16.20 8.54
N TYR A 380 15.69 -15.88 8.88
CA TYR A 380 16.55 -14.94 8.18
C TYR A 380 17.82 -15.66 7.75
N SER A 381 18.01 -15.82 6.45
CA SER A 381 19.15 -16.55 5.89
C SER A 381 20.09 -15.63 5.09
N ASN A 382 21.19 -16.16 4.60
CA ASN A 382 22.24 -15.47 3.85
C ASN A 382 22.96 -14.39 4.69
N LEU A 383 23.07 -14.61 6.02
CA LEU A 383 23.78 -13.69 6.90
C LEU A 383 25.29 -13.97 6.87
N GLN A 384 26.09 -12.91 6.77
CA GLN A 384 27.54 -12.94 6.98
C GLN A 384 27.87 -12.87 8.45
N ASP A 385 27.36 -11.83 9.13
CA ASP A 385 27.53 -11.62 10.54
C ASP A 385 26.18 -11.66 11.26
N VAL A 386 26.21 -12.20 12.48
CA VAL A 386 25.04 -12.26 13.36
C VAL A 386 25.36 -11.50 14.64
N TYR A 387 24.47 -10.58 15.04
CA TYR A 387 24.65 -9.68 16.18
C TYR A 387 23.87 -10.15 17.42
N VAL A 388 23.16 -11.25 17.31
CA VAL A 388 22.32 -11.82 18.35
C VAL A 388 22.75 -13.26 18.64
N THR A 389 22.45 -13.75 19.83
CA THR A 389 22.74 -15.13 20.26
C THR A 389 21.44 -15.84 20.58
N LYS A 390 21.49 -17.18 20.64
CA LYS A 390 20.35 -17.99 21.09
C LYS A 390 19.91 -17.54 22.50
N GLY A 391 18.60 -17.34 22.70
CA GLY A 391 17.98 -16.82 23.91
C GLY A 391 17.87 -15.29 23.98
N SER A 392 18.45 -14.55 23.03
CA SER A 392 18.31 -13.09 22.98
C SER A 392 16.87 -12.68 22.71
N GLN A 393 16.34 -11.76 23.52
CA GLN A 393 15.07 -11.07 23.21
C GLN A 393 15.33 -9.94 22.24
N VAL A 394 14.53 -9.85 21.18
CA VAL A 394 14.63 -8.81 20.17
C VAL A 394 13.30 -8.06 20.02
N SER A 395 13.39 -6.76 19.85
CA SER A 395 12.24 -5.91 19.52
C SER A 395 12.10 -5.78 18.01
N THR A 396 10.94 -5.33 17.54
CA THR A 396 10.71 -5.01 16.13
C THR A 396 11.75 -4.02 15.61
N LYS A 397 12.34 -4.33 14.45
CA LYS A 397 13.41 -3.57 13.78
C LYS A 397 14.79 -3.64 14.46
N THR A 398 14.99 -4.46 15.50
CA THR A 398 16.33 -4.72 16.05
C THR A 398 17.21 -5.32 14.96
N LYS A 399 18.44 -4.81 14.81
CA LYS A 399 19.44 -5.35 13.87
C LYS A 399 19.92 -6.71 14.38
N ILE A 400 19.79 -7.74 13.55
CA ILE A 400 20.13 -9.13 13.91
C ILE A 400 21.38 -9.64 13.20
N GLY A 401 21.81 -8.96 12.13
CA GLY A 401 22.99 -9.34 11.37
C GLY A 401 23.22 -8.49 10.13
N SER A 402 24.27 -8.81 9.39
CA SER A 402 24.57 -8.28 8.06
C SER A 402 24.52 -9.39 7.00
N LEU A 403 24.15 -9.05 5.77
CA LEU A 403 24.02 -10.02 4.67
C LEU A 403 25.36 -10.31 3.99
N LEU A 404 25.52 -11.55 3.55
CA LEU A 404 26.57 -11.93 2.61
C LEU A 404 26.40 -11.17 1.29
N PRO A 405 27.48 -10.66 0.67
CA PRO A 405 27.44 -10.24 -0.72
C PRO A 405 27.14 -11.44 -1.62
N ASN A 406 26.40 -11.20 -2.72
CA ASN A 406 26.25 -12.21 -3.75
C ASN A 406 27.61 -12.52 -4.43
N LYS A 407 27.67 -13.57 -5.28
CA LYS A 407 28.91 -13.96 -5.99
C LYS A 407 29.51 -12.80 -6.82
N SER A 408 28.68 -11.87 -7.30
CA SER A 408 29.14 -10.66 -8.00
C SER A 408 29.73 -9.60 -7.07
N GLY A 409 29.50 -9.71 -5.76
CA GLY A 409 30.06 -8.84 -4.72
C GLY A 409 29.42 -7.46 -4.60
N ASN A 410 28.39 -7.13 -5.37
CA ASN A 410 27.83 -5.77 -5.47
C ASN A 410 26.49 -5.56 -4.76
N VAL A 411 25.72 -6.61 -4.62
CA VAL A 411 24.44 -6.62 -3.91
C VAL A 411 24.43 -7.78 -2.93
N SER A 412 23.51 -7.75 -1.99
CA SER A 412 23.19 -8.85 -1.10
C SER A 412 21.75 -9.27 -1.28
N VAL A 413 21.42 -10.53 -1.00
CA VAL A 413 20.06 -11.05 -1.08
C VAL A 413 19.66 -11.56 0.31
N ALA A 414 18.64 -10.96 0.88
CA ALA A 414 18.02 -11.45 2.10
C ALA A 414 16.99 -12.53 1.75
N HIS A 415 17.18 -13.74 2.22
CA HIS A 415 16.15 -14.76 2.15
C HIS A 415 15.36 -14.78 3.46
N PHE A 416 14.02 -14.61 3.35
CA PHE A 416 13.13 -14.46 4.49
C PHE A 416 11.95 -15.42 4.42
N GLU A 417 11.77 -16.23 5.47
CA GLU A 417 10.65 -17.17 5.58
C GLU A 417 9.81 -16.91 6.83
N ILE A 418 8.55 -17.31 6.78
CA ILE A 418 7.64 -17.35 7.92
C ILE A 418 7.07 -18.76 8.03
N HIS A 419 7.18 -19.35 9.23
CA HIS A 419 6.64 -20.66 9.53
C HIS A 419 5.60 -20.58 10.64
N GLU A 420 4.54 -21.36 10.55
CA GLU A 420 3.55 -21.57 11.62
C GLU A 420 3.76 -22.96 12.21
N VAL A 421 3.86 -23.02 13.54
CA VAL A 421 4.02 -24.26 14.30
C VAL A 421 2.71 -24.57 15.01
N LYS A 422 2.09 -25.70 14.64
CA LYS A 422 0.88 -26.22 15.29
C LYS A 422 1.13 -27.65 15.81
N GLY A 423 1.32 -27.76 17.10
CA GLY A 423 1.76 -29.02 17.67
C GLY A 423 3.15 -29.40 17.17
N SER A 424 3.29 -30.57 16.55
CA SER A 424 4.50 -31.02 15.87
C SER A 424 4.58 -30.64 14.40
N SER A 425 3.50 -30.07 13.84
CA SER A 425 3.45 -29.68 12.43
C SER A 425 4.04 -28.29 12.21
N VAL A 426 4.88 -28.14 11.17
CA VAL A 426 5.49 -26.90 10.75
C VAL A 426 5.03 -26.60 9.33
N THR A 427 4.34 -25.49 9.15
CA THR A 427 3.81 -25.05 7.83
C THR A 427 4.51 -23.76 7.41
N GLN A 428 5.03 -23.73 6.19
CA GLN A 428 5.61 -22.54 5.58
C GLN A 428 4.49 -21.63 5.07
N LEU A 429 4.60 -20.34 5.35
CA LEU A 429 3.64 -19.33 4.97
C LEU A 429 4.24 -18.38 3.93
N ASN A 430 3.40 -17.85 3.04
CA ASN A 430 3.85 -16.88 2.05
C ASN A 430 4.17 -15.51 2.71
N PRO A 431 5.46 -15.10 2.82
CA PRO A 431 5.83 -13.86 3.51
C PRO A 431 5.30 -12.60 2.85
N ASN A 432 5.00 -12.61 1.54
CA ASN A 432 4.44 -11.46 0.82
C ASN A 432 3.08 -11.02 1.38
N LEU A 433 2.37 -11.93 2.05
CA LEU A 433 1.08 -11.63 2.67
C LEU A 433 1.23 -11.02 4.08
N TRP A 434 2.45 -10.99 4.62
CA TRP A 434 2.73 -10.58 6.00
C TRP A 434 3.47 -9.25 6.09
N ILE A 435 4.44 -9.01 5.20
CA ILE A 435 5.18 -7.76 5.13
C ILE A 435 4.34 -6.63 4.54
N ALA A 436 4.57 -5.40 5.00
CA ALA A 436 3.91 -4.20 4.48
C ALA A 436 4.23 -4.00 3.00
N GLN A 437 3.21 -3.68 2.21
CA GLN A 437 3.34 -3.40 0.79
C GLN A 437 3.61 -1.92 0.52
#